data_1f183f093d2721d6254c8c12ff2f4a9e
#
_entry.id   1f183f093d2721d6254c8c12ff2f4a9e
#
_cell.length_a   1.000
_cell.length_b   1.000
_cell.length_c   1.000
_cell.angle_alpha   90.00
_cell.angle_beta   90.00
_cell.angle_gamma   90.00
#
_symmetry.space_group_name_H-M   'P 1'
#
loop_
_entity.id
_entity.type
_entity.pdbx_description
1 polymer ?
#
loop_
_entity_poly.entity_id
_entity_poly.type
_entity_poly.pdbx_seq_one_letter_code
_entity_poly.pdbx_strand_id
1 'polypeptide(L)'
;MGRLSWASPIQRLRFFSSLSQNGRRGVLACSDYENRYLSSLVEASDCEIDEVPDDSKVAEKDTALHLALSQLAGDFDEHSKLSLQRFSLKRRVSVISTGSLNLDLALGVGGLPKGRMVEVYGKEASGKTTLALHIIKEAQKLGGYCAYLDAENAMDPSLAESIGVNTEELLISRPDSAEKMLSIVDVLTKSGSVDVIVVDSVAALAPQCELDAPVGERYKDTQSRIMTQALRKIHYSVGYSQTLIVFLNQVRSHVKSSMHFPHAEEVTCGGNALPFHAAVRLKMIRTGLIKTDDKISGLNVCVQVVKNKLAPGKKKSELGIHFGHGFYVEQEVLELACENGVILREGTSYFIEGEVIEGKNAAEKYLVENKEVLDTVVAILRNQLFKM
;
A
#
# COMPACT_ATOMS: atom_id res chain seq x y z
N MET A 1 -7.09 -13.00 60.94
CA MET A 1 -5.64 -13.18 61.17
C MET A 1 -5.05 -13.47 59.81
N GLY A 2 -4.15 -12.74 59.18
CA GLY A 2 -3.35 -11.61 59.50
C GLY A 2 -2.90 -10.97 58.17
N ARG A 3 -2.79 -9.67 58.19
CA ARG A 3 -2.18 -8.84 57.17
C ARG A 3 -0.71 -9.16 57.00
N LEU A 4 -0.15 -8.93 55.80
CA LEU A 4 1.16 -8.22 55.63
C LEU A 4 1.37 -7.78 54.16
N SER A 5 1.52 -6.50 54.00
CA SER A 5 2.09 -5.69 52.91
C SER A 5 3.61 -5.86 52.86
N TRP A 6 4.24 -5.55 51.66
CA TRP A 6 5.56 -4.91 51.50
C TRP A 6 5.87 -4.87 50.01
N ALA A 7 5.83 -3.72 49.32
CA ALA A 7 6.94 -2.79 49.06
C ALA A 7 8.07 -3.33 48.14
N SER A 8 8.22 -2.66 47.03
CA SER A 8 9.32 -2.78 46.05
C SER A 8 10.71 -2.38 46.63
N PRO A 9 11.78 -2.82 46.00
CA PRO A 9 12.88 -1.87 45.79
C PRO A 9 13.47 -1.88 44.35
N ILE A 10 13.80 -0.70 43.94
CA ILE A 10 14.67 -0.28 42.85
C ILE A 10 16.12 -0.81 43.11
N GLN A 11 16.69 -1.53 42.13
CA GLN A 11 18.13 -1.80 42.15
C GLN A 11 18.82 -1.21 40.92
N ARG A 12 19.75 -0.27 41.28
CA ARG A 12 20.76 0.30 40.40
C ARG A 12 21.79 -0.78 40.02
N LEU A 13 22.05 -0.94 38.75
CA LEU A 13 23.21 -1.69 38.24
C LEU A 13 24.40 -0.74 38.02
N ARG A 14 25.46 -1.00 38.76
CA ARG A 14 26.76 -0.39 38.60
C ARG A 14 27.52 -1.12 37.50
N PHE A 15 28.12 -0.34 36.59
CA PHE A 15 29.13 -0.83 35.65
C PHE A 15 30.46 -1.03 36.34
N PHE A 16 31.03 -2.21 36.20
CA PHE A 16 32.42 -2.50 36.50
C PHE A 16 33.28 -2.34 35.24
N SER A 17 34.27 -1.47 35.32
CA SER A 17 35.37 -1.37 34.37
C SER A 17 36.46 -2.36 34.74
N SER A 18 36.91 -3.21 33.82
CA SER A 18 38.20 -3.90 33.94
C SER A 18 39.12 -3.40 32.83
N LEU A 19 40.20 -2.74 33.28
CA LEU A 19 41.37 -2.38 32.50
C LEU A 19 42.21 -3.62 32.18
N SER A 20 42.61 -3.76 30.92
CA SER A 20 43.81 -4.51 30.54
C SER A 20 44.66 -3.62 29.62
N GLN A 21 45.90 -3.39 30.04
CA GLN A 21 46.93 -2.65 29.35
C GLN A 21 47.50 -3.49 28.18
N ASN A 22 47.71 -2.88 27.03
CA ASN A 22 49.03 -2.86 26.38
C ASN A 22 49.03 -2.03 25.08
N GLY A 23 49.94 -1.09 25.01
CA GLY A 23 50.83 -0.93 23.89
C GLY A 23 50.63 0.24 22.94
N ARG A 24 51.09 1.44 23.34
CA ARG A 24 51.86 2.42 22.55
C ARG A 24 51.41 2.86 21.14
N ARG A 25 51.30 4.20 21.08
CA ARG A 25 51.47 5.16 19.96
C ARG A 25 50.20 5.64 19.26
N GLY A 26 49.96 6.98 19.49
CA GLY A 26 49.03 7.76 18.70
C GLY A 26 48.29 8.84 19.54
N VAL A 27 49.00 9.58 20.37
CA VAL A 27 48.50 10.80 20.98
C VAL A 27 48.77 11.92 19.99
N LEU A 28 47.70 12.46 19.37
CA LEU A 28 47.58 13.86 18.91
C LEU A 28 46.29 13.88 18.02
N ALA A 29 45.19 14.32 18.59
CA ALA A 29 44.06 14.98 17.97
C ALA A 29 42.72 14.76 18.73
N CYS A 30 42.71 15.06 20.03
CA CYS A 30 41.45 15.05 20.80
C CYS A 30 41.25 16.26 21.71
N SER A 31 42.08 17.31 21.59
CA SER A 31 41.93 18.51 22.46
C SER A 31 41.13 19.64 21.77
N ASP A 32 40.92 19.60 20.45
CA ASP A 32 40.27 20.72 19.76
C ASP A 32 38.74 20.54 19.59
N TYR A 33 38.20 19.36 19.89
CA TYR A 33 36.74 19.13 19.73
C TYR A 33 35.92 19.47 20.98
N GLU A 34 36.50 19.34 22.18
CA GLU A 34 35.80 19.70 23.42
C GLU A 34 35.78 21.20 23.69
N ASN A 35 36.79 21.95 23.23
CA ASN A 35 36.80 23.40 23.38
C ASN A 35 35.86 24.16 22.44
N ARG A 36 35.43 23.54 21.33
CA ARG A 36 34.38 24.13 20.45
C ARG A 36 32.97 23.94 20.99
N TYR A 37 32.74 22.89 21.78
CA TYR A 37 31.42 22.66 22.37
C TYR A 37 31.14 23.51 23.60
N LEU A 38 32.17 23.90 24.35
CA LEU A 38 32.02 24.75 25.53
C LEU A 38 31.96 26.24 25.19
N SER A 39 32.51 26.67 24.06
CA SER A 39 32.39 28.07 23.63
C SER A 39 31.01 28.37 23.01
N SER A 40 30.30 27.37 22.46
CA SER A 40 28.93 27.55 21.92
C SER A 40 27.82 27.53 22.99
N LEU A 41 28.16 27.13 24.24
CA LEU A 41 27.20 27.11 25.34
C LEU A 41 27.21 28.35 26.23
N VAL A 42 28.20 29.22 26.05
CA VAL A 42 28.32 30.46 26.84
C VAL A 42 27.77 31.69 26.08
N GLU A 43 27.59 31.60 24.76
CA GLU A 43 27.00 32.68 23.94
C GLU A 43 25.47 32.58 23.71
N ALA A 44 24.80 31.61 24.34
CA ALA A 44 23.36 31.42 24.17
C ALA A 44 22.51 32.10 25.28
N SER A 45 22.92 33.25 25.79
CA SER A 45 22.11 34.03 26.74
C SER A 45 21.93 35.50 26.36
N ASP A 46 22.14 35.86 25.10
CA ASP A 46 21.66 37.13 24.57
C ASP A 46 20.42 36.87 23.69
N CYS A 47 19.35 37.56 24.06
CA CYS A 47 18.06 37.55 23.41
C CYS A 47 18.20 37.64 21.89
N GLU A 48 17.82 36.56 21.18
CA GLU A 48 17.56 36.66 19.76
C GLU A 48 16.42 37.66 19.56
N ILE A 49 16.78 38.86 19.12
CA ILE A 49 15.87 39.76 18.44
C ILE A 49 15.52 39.01 17.15
N ASP A 50 14.26 38.57 17.02
CA ASP A 50 13.70 38.08 15.74
C ASP A 50 14.08 39.13 14.68
N GLU A 51 15.07 38.81 13.84
CA GLU A 51 15.36 39.59 12.65
C GLU A 51 14.12 39.49 11.77
N VAL A 52 13.34 40.56 11.71
CA VAL A 52 12.28 40.75 10.74
C VAL A 52 12.89 40.47 9.37
N PRO A 53 12.34 39.52 8.59
CA PRO A 53 12.91 39.20 7.29
C PRO A 53 13.01 40.50 6.48
N ASP A 54 14.19 40.81 6.00
CA ASP A 54 14.45 41.98 5.18
C ASP A 54 13.63 41.85 3.90
N ASP A 55 12.52 42.55 3.82
CA ASP A 55 11.55 42.50 2.69
C ASP A 55 12.25 42.75 1.34
N SER A 56 13.37 43.46 1.34
CA SER A 56 14.16 43.71 0.13
C SER A 56 14.82 42.44 -0.38
N LYS A 57 15.38 41.61 0.50
CA LYS A 57 16.00 40.31 0.13
C LYS A 57 14.99 39.25 -0.29
N VAL A 58 13.78 39.31 0.26
CA VAL A 58 12.68 38.43 -0.16
C VAL A 58 12.22 38.81 -1.56
N ALA A 59 12.06 40.10 -1.86
CA ALA A 59 11.66 40.61 -3.17
C ALA A 59 12.71 40.30 -4.25
N GLU A 60 14.01 40.40 -3.94
CA GLU A 60 15.10 40.03 -4.84
C GLU A 60 15.11 38.53 -5.17
N LYS A 61 14.89 37.66 -4.17
CA LYS A 61 14.77 36.21 -4.37
C LYS A 61 13.55 35.83 -5.21
N ASP A 62 12.41 36.47 -4.98
CA ASP A 62 11.20 36.24 -5.76
C ASP A 62 11.39 36.67 -7.21
N THR A 63 12.05 37.82 -7.44
CA THR A 63 12.35 38.33 -8.80
C THR A 63 13.32 37.37 -9.53
N ALA A 64 14.38 36.93 -8.86
CA ALA A 64 15.34 35.98 -9.44
C ALA A 64 14.69 34.63 -9.75
N LEU A 65 13.78 34.16 -8.87
CA LEU A 65 13.04 32.93 -9.10
C LEU A 65 12.07 33.05 -10.27
N HIS A 66 11.34 34.15 -10.39
CA HIS A 66 10.45 34.41 -11.54
C HIS A 66 11.22 34.50 -12.86
N LEU A 67 12.42 35.11 -12.87
CA LEU A 67 13.28 35.14 -14.04
C LEU A 67 13.75 33.73 -14.43
N ALA A 68 14.20 32.93 -13.48
CA ALA A 68 14.59 31.55 -13.72
C ALA A 68 13.43 30.67 -14.24
N LEU A 69 12.23 30.83 -13.67
CA LEU A 69 11.04 30.13 -14.15
C LEU A 69 10.62 30.56 -15.57
N SER A 70 10.77 31.84 -15.92
CA SER A 70 10.46 32.33 -17.27
C SER A 70 11.46 31.84 -18.33
N GLN A 71 12.75 31.71 -17.97
CA GLN A 71 13.77 31.11 -18.83
C GLN A 71 13.49 29.62 -19.08
N LEU A 72 13.11 28.89 -18.04
CA LEU A 72 12.77 27.47 -18.16
C LEU A 72 11.45 27.22 -18.91
N ALA A 73 10.52 28.17 -18.89
CA ALA A 73 9.21 28.02 -19.56
C ALA A 73 9.31 27.93 -21.08
N GLY A 74 10.42 28.44 -21.69
CA GLY A 74 10.67 28.34 -23.12
C GLY A 74 11.25 27.01 -23.59
N ASP A 75 11.93 26.29 -22.69
CA ASP A 75 12.72 25.11 -23.04
C ASP A 75 12.04 23.77 -22.71
N PHE A 76 10.90 23.80 -22.01
CA PHE A 76 10.22 22.60 -21.54
C PHE A 76 8.76 22.53 -22.00
N ASP A 77 8.29 21.32 -22.30
CA ASP A 77 6.88 21.02 -22.60
C ASP A 77 5.96 21.43 -21.44
N GLU A 78 4.68 21.71 -21.77
CA GLU A 78 3.68 22.17 -20.77
C GLU A 78 3.60 21.30 -19.50
N HIS A 79 3.88 20.01 -19.62
CA HIS A 79 3.86 19.06 -18.51
C HIS A 79 5.09 19.14 -17.58
N SER A 80 6.16 19.78 -18.02
CA SER A 80 7.43 19.92 -17.29
C SER A 80 7.60 21.30 -16.63
N LYS A 81 6.63 22.20 -16.80
CA LYS A 81 6.71 23.57 -16.24
C LYS A 81 6.76 23.53 -14.72
N LEU A 82 7.82 24.12 -14.17
CA LEU A 82 7.92 24.38 -12.75
C LEU A 82 6.83 25.39 -12.35
N SER A 83 5.96 25.01 -11.43
CA SER A 83 4.96 25.93 -10.86
C SER A 83 5.15 26.08 -9.36
N LEU A 84 5.11 27.33 -8.89
CA LEU A 84 4.97 27.64 -7.48
C LEU A 84 3.54 27.34 -7.03
N GLN A 85 3.14 26.09 -7.03
CA GLN A 85 1.91 25.70 -6.36
C GLN A 85 2.17 25.76 -4.86
N ARG A 86 1.62 26.80 -4.20
CA ARG A 86 1.54 26.80 -2.74
C ARG A 86 0.81 25.52 -2.33
N PHE A 87 1.48 24.66 -1.55
CA PHE A 87 0.93 23.40 -1.02
C PHE A 87 -0.26 23.62 -0.04
N SER A 88 -0.95 24.74 -0.12
CA SER A 88 -2.01 25.13 0.80
C SER A 88 -3.35 24.43 0.59
N LEU A 89 -3.53 23.73 -0.51
CA LEU A 89 -4.67 22.83 -0.70
C LEU A 89 -4.17 21.39 -0.58
N LYS A 90 -4.57 20.69 0.48
CA LYS A 90 -4.50 19.23 0.54
C LYS A 90 -5.22 18.70 -0.70
N ARG A 91 -4.48 18.50 -1.79
CA ARG A 91 -5.02 17.90 -3.00
C ARG A 91 -5.40 16.49 -2.60
N ARG A 92 -6.71 16.26 -2.44
CA ARG A 92 -7.22 14.92 -2.13
C ARG A 92 -6.73 13.99 -3.22
N VAL A 93 -6.03 12.95 -2.81
CA VAL A 93 -5.57 11.93 -3.75
C VAL A 93 -6.81 11.19 -4.23
N SER A 94 -7.04 11.14 -5.54
CA SER A 94 -8.08 10.29 -6.10
C SER A 94 -7.72 8.82 -5.82
N VAL A 95 -8.66 8.06 -5.28
CA VAL A 95 -8.45 6.68 -4.84
C VAL A 95 -9.53 5.77 -5.42
N ILE A 96 -9.20 4.48 -5.53
CA ILE A 96 -10.13 3.38 -5.81
C ILE A 96 -10.21 2.53 -4.55
N SER A 97 -11.43 2.22 -4.11
CA SER A 97 -11.66 1.35 -2.96
C SER A 97 -11.07 -0.04 -3.20
N THR A 98 -10.63 -0.67 -2.13
CA THR A 98 -10.21 -2.08 -2.15
C THR A 98 -11.37 -3.06 -2.11
N GLY A 99 -12.61 -2.56 -1.89
CA GLY A 99 -13.79 -3.36 -1.61
C GLY A 99 -13.95 -3.72 -0.12
N SER A 100 -12.99 -3.35 0.74
CA SER A 100 -13.06 -3.49 2.20
C SER A 100 -12.84 -2.13 2.85
N LEU A 101 -13.78 -1.68 3.69
CA LEU A 101 -13.66 -0.43 4.44
C LEU A 101 -12.53 -0.49 5.47
N ASN A 102 -12.33 -1.64 6.12
CA ASN A 102 -11.23 -1.84 7.08
C ASN A 102 -9.86 -1.71 6.42
N LEU A 103 -9.71 -2.24 5.20
CA LEU A 103 -8.46 -2.10 4.45
C LEU A 103 -8.29 -0.66 3.95
N ASP A 104 -9.35 -0.01 3.51
CA ASP A 104 -9.34 1.40 3.10
C ASP A 104 -8.97 2.32 4.28
N LEU A 105 -9.44 2.02 5.51
CA LEU A 105 -9.04 2.68 6.76
C LEU A 105 -7.56 2.43 7.10
N ALA A 106 -7.09 1.19 6.92
CA ALA A 106 -5.68 0.85 7.14
C ALA A 106 -4.76 1.59 6.16
N LEU A 107 -5.21 1.83 4.93
CA LEU A 107 -4.52 2.65 3.94
C LEU A 107 -4.49 4.15 4.30
N GLY A 108 -5.45 4.63 5.09
CA GLY A 108 -5.49 5.98 5.63
C GLY A 108 -5.88 7.09 4.66
N VAL A 109 -6.12 6.77 3.40
CA VAL A 109 -6.55 7.70 2.34
C VAL A 109 -7.86 7.29 1.68
N GLY A 110 -8.50 6.22 2.19
CA GLY A 110 -9.80 5.74 1.72
C GLY A 110 -9.75 4.80 0.52
N GLY A 111 -8.59 4.25 0.19
CA GLY A 111 -8.39 3.31 -0.91
C GLY A 111 -7.00 3.32 -1.51
N LEU A 112 -6.85 2.73 -2.69
CA LEU A 112 -5.61 2.70 -3.45
C LEU A 112 -5.48 3.94 -4.35
N PRO A 113 -4.33 4.61 -4.36
CA PRO A 113 -4.15 5.88 -5.06
C PRO A 113 -4.12 5.70 -6.58
N LYS A 114 -4.92 6.47 -7.32
CA LYS A 114 -4.83 6.61 -8.78
C LYS A 114 -3.50 7.29 -9.15
N GLY A 115 -3.01 7.00 -10.36
CA GLY A 115 -1.73 7.52 -10.82
C GLY A 115 -0.52 6.93 -10.08
N ARG A 116 -0.63 5.72 -9.56
CA ARG A 116 0.44 5.04 -8.80
C ARG A 116 0.49 3.54 -9.11
N MET A 117 1.67 2.97 -8.85
CA MET A 117 1.88 1.52 -8.83
C MET A 117 1.72 0.98 -7.42
N VAL A 118 1.02 -0.14 -7.29
CA VAL A 118 0.78 -0.88 -6.05
C VAL A 118 1.27 -2.31 -6.23
N GLU A 119 1.91 -2.87 -5.21
CA GLU A 119 2.29 -4.28 -5.17
C GLU A 119 1.48 -4.99 -4.08
N VAL A 120 0.77 -6.05 -4.47
CA VAL A 120 0.09 -6.98 -3.57
C VAL A 120 0.83 -8.31 -3.62
N TYR A 121 1.38 -8.75 -2.50
CA TYR A 121 2.21 -9.94 -2.48
C TYR A 121 1.92 -10.84 -1.28
N GLY A 122 2.22 -12.12 -1.43
CA GLY A 122 2.00 -13.13 -0.40
C GLY A 122 2.21 -14.53 -0.94
N LYS A 123 2.08 -15.51 -0.04
CA LYS A 123 2.12 -16.93 -0.41
C LYS A 123 0.96 -17.29 -1.35
N GLU A 124 1.03 -18.46 -1.96
CA GLU A 124 -0.08 -19.02 -2.74
C GLU A 124 -1.35 -19.13 -1.88
N ALA A 125 -2.50 -19.05 -2.53
CA ALA A 125 -3.82 -19.14 -1.88
C ALA A 125 -4.02 -18.14 -0.72
N SER A 126 -3.41 -16.95 -0.77
CA SER A 126 -3.60 -15.88 0.20
C SER A 126 -4.65 -14.83 -0.20
N GLY A 127 -5.39 -15.04 -1.31
CA GLY A 127 -6.48 -14.17 -1.74
C GLY A 127 -6.04 -12.95 -2.58
N LYS A 128 -4.83 -12.96 -3.16
CA LYS A 128 -4.32 -11.83 -3.97
C LYS A 128 -5.22 -11.52 -5.17
N THR A 129 -5.54 -12.54 -5.96
CA THR A 129 -6.43 -12.44 -7.13
C THR A 129 -7.83 -11.98 -6.73
N THR A 130 -8.36 -12.48 -5.60
CA THR A 130 -9.64 -12.04 -5.05
C THR A 130 -9.63 -10.54 -4.72
N LEU A 131 -8.58 -10.04 -4.06
CA LEU A 131 -8.43 -8.60 -3.79
C LEU A 131 -8.37 -7.79 -5.09
N ALA A 132 -7.63 -8.27 -6.10
CA ALA A 132 -7.54 -7.59 -7.39
C ALA A 132 -8.91 -7.50 -8.10
N LEU A 133 -9.72 -8.56 -8.06
CA LEU A 133 -11.06 -8.56 -8.61
C LEU A 133 -12.00 -7.59 -7.88
N HIS A 134 -11.91 -7.49 -6.55
CA HIS A 134 -12.65 -6.47 -5.80
C HIS A 134 -12.24 -5.04 -6.18
N ILE A 135 -10.96 -4.77 -6.40
CA ILE A 135 -10.48 -3.46 -6.86
C ILE A 135 -11.05 -3.13 -8.24
N ILE A 136 -11.10 -4.11 -9.16
CA ILE A 136 -11.70 -3.95 -10.49
C ILE A 136 -13.19 -3.64 -10.36
N LYS A 137 -13.95 -4.43 -9.56
CA LYS A 137 -15.37 -4.18 -9.29
C LYS A 137 -15.62 -2.75 -8.82
N GLU A 138 -14.85 -2.30 -7.84
CA GLU A 138 -15.02 -0.94 -7.30
C GLU A 138 -14.65 0.15 -8.32
N ALA A 139 -13.69 -0.09 -9.21
CA ALA A 139 -13.38 0.81 -10.31
C ALA A 139 -14.51 0.86 -11.36
N GLN A 140 -15.07 -0.31 -11.74
CA GLN A 140 -16.20 -0.41 -12.67
C GLN A 140 -17.46 0.26 -12.10
N LYS A 141 -17.74 0.14 -10.79
CA LYS A 141 -18.84 0.89 -10.13
C LYS A 141 -18.72 2.41 -10.32
N LEU A 142 -17.50 2.94 -10.48
CA LEU A 142 -17.25 4.35 -10.77
C LEU A 142 -17.27 4.69 -12.27
N GLY A 143 -17.63 3.73 -13.13
CA GLY A 143 -17.60 3.87 -14.59
C GLY A 143 -16.21 3.79 -15.21
N GLY A 144 -15.21 3.26 -14.46
CA GLY A 144 -13.83 3.14 -14.92
C GLY A 144 -13.58 1.91 -15.78
N TYR A 145 -12.78 2.07 -16.83
CA TYR A 145 -12.29 0.95 -17.62
C TYR A 145 -11.17 0.21 -16.91
N CYS A 146 -11.23 -1.14 -16.97
CA CYS A 146 -10.27 -2.00 -16.29
C CYS A 146 -9.62 -2.99 -17.25
N ALA A 147 -8.34 -3.32 -17.01
CA ALA A 147 -7.61 -4.34 -17.73
C ALA A 147 -7.03 -5.38 -16.76
N TYR A 148 -7.18 -6.65 -17.10
CA TYR A 148 -6.61 -7.79 -16.38
C TYR A 148 -5.63 -8.53 -17.29
N LEU A 149 -4.35 -8.51 -16.94
CA LEU A 149 -3.29 -9.13 -17.69
C LEU A 149 -2.85 -10.41 -16.96
N ASP A 150 -3.28 -11.55 -17.50
CA ASP A 150 -3.18 -12.87 -16.88
C ASP A 150 -1.95 -13.63 -17.42
N ALA A 151 -0.83 -13.59 -16.68
CA ALA A 151 0.38 -14.35 -16.98
C ALA A 151 0.36 -15.77 -16.39
N GLU A 152 -0.49 -16.03 -15.40
CA GLU A 152 -0.62 -17.35 -14.77
C GLU A 152 -1.65 -18.25 -15.50
N ASN A 153 -2.46 -17.68 -16.39
CA ASN A 153 -3.62 -18.35 -17.01
C ASN A 153 -4.59 -18.97 -15.98
N ALA A 154 -4.78 -18.27 -14.87
CA ALA A 154 -5.50 -18.73 -13.69
C ALA A 154 -6.79 -17.94 -13.40
N MET A 155 -7.11 -16.91 -14.18
CA MET A 155 -8.31 -16.10 -13.99
C MET A 155 -9.55 -16.92 -14.36
N ASP A 156 -10.43 -17.05 -13.39
CA ASP A 156 -11.76 -17.68 -13.56
C ASP A 156 -12.84 -16.61 -13.75
N PRO A 157 -13.46 -16.52 -14.93
CA PRO A 157 -14.53 -15.56 -15.19
C PRO A 157 -15.75 -15.76 -14.28
N SER A 158 -16.09 -17.01 -13.92
CA SER A 158 -17.21 -17.29 -13.03
C SER A 158 -17.00 -16.72 -11.63
N LEU A 159 -15.77 -16.81 -11.12
CA LEU A 159 -15.40 -16.18 -9.86
C LEU A 159 -15.48 -14.66 -9.96
N ALA A 160 -14.99 -14.06 -11.05
CA ALA A 160 -15.04 -12.62 -11.26
C ALA A 160 -16.50 -12.11 -11.26
N GLU A 161 -17.39 -12.78 -11.99
CA GLU A 161 -18.82 -12.47 -12.03
C GLU A 161 -19.50 -12.64 -10.66
N SER A 162 -19.17 -13.69 -9.92
CA SER A 162 -19.72 -13.92 -8.58
C SER A 162 -19.32 -12.84 -7.58
N ILE A 163 -18.12 -12.28 -7.71
CA ILE A 163 -17.65 -11.13 -6.94
C ILE A 163 -18.40 -9.85 -7.36
N GLY A 164 -18.92 -9.79 -8.59
CA GLY A 164 -19.65 -8.67 -9.17
C GLY A 164 -18.82 -7.82 -10.14
N VAL A 165 -17.80 -8.41 -10.75
CA VAL A 165 -17.07 -7.81 -11.88
C VAL A 165 -17.88 -7.97 -13.15
N ASN A 166 -18.04 -6.91 -13.93
CA ASN A 166 -18.57 -6.98 -15.28
C ASN A 166 -17.47 -7.49 -16.22
N THR A 167 -17.55 -8.78 -16.58
CA THR A 167 -16.54 -9.44 -17.42
C THR A 167 -16.65 -9.03 -18.89
N GLU A 168 -17.80 -8.56 -19.36
CA GLU A 168 -17.99 -8.07 -20.73
C GLU A 168 -17.25 -6.75 -20.99
N GLU A 169 -17.10 -5.92 -19.96
CA GLU A 169 -16.37 -4.64 -20.03
C GLU A 169 -14.92 -4.74 -19.52
N LEU A 170 -14.47 -5.93 -19.16
CA LEU A 170 -13.12 -6.16 -18.68
C LEU A 170 -12.18 -6.52 -19.84
N LEU A 171 -11.14 -5.70 -20.04
CA LEU A 171 -10.10 -6.03 -21.01
C LEU A 171 -9.20 -7.14 -20.44
N ILE A 172 -9.28 -8.34 -21.03
CA ILE A 172 -8.46 -9.48 -20.62
C ILE A 172 -7.42 -9.77 -21.71
N SER A 173 -6.15 -9.92 -21.30
CA SER A 173 -5.06 -10.33 -22.19
C SER A 173 -4.16 -11.34 -21.51
N ARG A 174 -3.61 -12.29 -22.29
CA ARG A 174 -2.70 -13.34 -21.86
C ARG A 174 -1.42 -13.30 -22.70
N PRO A 175 -0.55 -12.33 -22.48
CA PRO A 175 0.70 -12.24 -23.21
C PRO A 175 1.64 -13.38 -22.82
N ASP A 176 2.37 -13.89 -23.80
CA ASP A 176 3.27 -15.02 -23.68
C ASP A 176 4.64 -14.67 -23.09
N SER A 177 5.05 -13.39 -23.09
CA SER A 177 6.35 -12.95 -22.57
C SER A 177 6.26 -11.71 -21.69
N ALA A 178 7.26 -11.54 -20.81
CA ALA A 178 7.39 -10.39 -19.93
C ALA A 178 7.44 -9.06 -20.70
N GLU A 179 8.15 -9.03 -21.82
CA GLU A 179 8.31 -7.86 -22.66
C GLU A 179 6.97 -7.42 -23.26
N LYS A 180 6.19 -8.36 -23.79
CA LYS A 180 4.87 -8.09 -24.34
C LYS A 180 3.90 -7.60 -23.26
N MET A 181 3.87 -8.30 -22.12
CA MET A 181 3.06 -7.92 -20.97
C MET A 181 3.32 -6.48 -20.54
N LEU A 182 4.57 -6.14 -20.29
CA LEU A 182 4.95 -4.81 -19.81
C LEU A 182 4.79 -3.72 -20.90
N SER A 183 4.88 -4.09 -22.18
CA SER A 183 4.56 -3.19 -23.29
C SER A 183 3.08 -2.85 -23.34
N ILE A 184 2.19 -3.83 -23.10
CA ILE A 184 0.73 -3.61 -23.00
C ILE A 184 0.44 -2.66 -21.84
N VAL A 185 1.04 -2.88 -20.67
CA VAL A 185 0.89 -1.97 -19.52
C VAL A 185 1.31 -0.53 -19.89
N ASP A 186 2.45 -0.34 -20.56
CA ASP A 186 2.93 0.98 -20.97
C ASP A 186 1.96 1.66 -21.96
N VAL A 187 1.45 0.93 -22.97
CA VAL A 187 0.51 1.44 -23.95
C VAL A 187 -0.81 1.83 -23.33
N LEU A 188 -1.40 0.94 -22.51
CA LEU A 188 -2.66 1.22 -21.81
C LEU A 188 -2.53 2.39 -20.84
N THR A 189 -1.41 2.47 -20.11
CA THR A 189 -1.14 3.59 -19.22
C THR A 189 -1.04 4.91 -19.99
N LYS A 190 -0.36 4.94 -21.13
CA LYS A 190 -0.21 6.14 -21.96
C LYS A 190 -1.51 6.61 -22.59
N SER A 191 -2.44 5.70 -22.86
CA SER A 191 -3.74 6.08 -23.41
C SER A 191 -4.54 6.98 -22.46
N GLY A 192 -4.29 6.88 -21.14
CA GLY A 192 -5.03 7.60 -20.11
C GLY A 192 -6.49 7.19 -19.94
N SER A 193 -6.95 6.18 -20.69
CA SER A 193 -8.36 5.76 -20.74
C SER A 193 -8.68 4.62 -19.75
N VAL A 194 -7.66 3.97 -19.19
CA VAL A 194 -7.82 2.82 -18.28
C VAL A 194 -7.56 3.25 -16.86
N ASP A 195 -8.53 3.01 -15.97
CA ASP A 195 -8.45 3.39 -14.57
C ASP A 195 -7.65 2.39 -13.73
N VAL A 196 -7.79 1.09 -14.00
CA VAL A 196 -7.10 0.00 -13.29
C VAL A 196 -6.48 -0.97 -14.27
N ILE A 197 -5.20 -1.28 -14.06
CA ILE A 197 -4.51 -2.37 -14.74
C ILE A 197 -4.03 -3.34 -13.66
N VAL A 198 -4.45 -4.61 -13.74
CA VAL A 198 -3.95 -5.70 -12.90
C VAL A 198 -2.99 -6.56 -13.70
N VAL A 199 -1.83 -6.88 -13.12
CA VAL A 199 -0.84 -7.82 -13.68
C VAL A 199 -0.75 -9.02 -12.75
N ASP A 200 -1.24 -10.16 -13.18
CA ASP A 200 -1.28 -11.42 -12.41
C ASP A 200 -0.47 -12.52 -13.12
N SER A 201 0.70 -12.88 -12.69
CA SER A 201 1.52 -12.27 -11.65
C SER A 201 2.95 -12.00 -12.14
N VAL A 202 3.67 -11.13 -11.42
CA VAL A 202 5.10 -10.86 -11.71
C VAL A 202 5.94 -12.14 -11.66
N ALA A 203 5.57 -13.10 -10.81
CA ALA A 203 6.30 -14.37 -10.67
C ALA A 203 6.25 -15.24 -11.93
N ALA A 204 5.19 -15.13 -12.73
CA ALA A 204 4.99 -15.89 -13.96
C ALA A 204 5.56 -15.21 -15.21
N LEU A 205 6.07 -13.97 -15.09
CA LEU A 205 6.64 -13.26 -16.23
C LEU A 205 7.96 -13.89 -16.69
N ALA A 206 7.90 -14.64 -17.78
CA ALA A 206 9.08 -15.22 -18.43
C ALA A 206 9.62 -14.27 -19.51
N PRO A 207 10.93 -13.94 -19.51
CA PRO A 207 11.58 -13.23 -20.60
C PRO A 207 11.50 -13.99 -21.93
N GLN A 208 11.37 -13.30 -23.05
CA GLN A 208 11.29 -13.94 -24.36
C GLN A 208 12.51 -14.83 -24.63
N CYS A 209 13.70 -14.39 -24.24
CA CYS A 209 14.92 -15.15 -24.42
C CYS A 209 14.94 -16.48 -23.62
N GLU A 210 14.22 -16.56 -22.49
CA GLU A 210 14.07 -17.80 -21.74
C GLU A 210 13.09 -18.75 -22.41
N LEU A 211 12.05 -18.21 -23.06
CA LEU A 211 11.05 -19.01 -23.80
C LEU A 211 11.63 -19.63 -25.07
N ASP A 212 12.52 -18.90 -25.75
CA ASP A 212 13.15 -19.34 -27.00
C ASP A 212 14.33 -20.29 -26.76
N ALA A 213 14.82 -20.40 -25.53
CA ALA A 213 16.01 -21.18 -25.19
C ALA A 213 15.67 -22.65 -24.84
N PRO A 214 16.62 -23.57 -25.04
CA PRO A 214 16.48 -24.95 -24.57
C PRO A 214 16.34 -25.04 -23.06
N VAL A 215 15.55 -25.99 -22.56
CA VAL A 215 15.37 -26.24 -21.13
C VAL A 215 16.71 -26.55 -20.47
N GLY A 216 17.08 -25.81 -19.45
CA GLY A 216 18.33 -25.97 -18.68
C GLY A 216 19.33 -24.84 -18.84
N GLU A 217 19.16 -23.95 -19.81
CA GLU A 217 19.95 -22.73 -19.88
C GLU A 217 19.56 -21.76 -18.74
N ARG A 218 20.59 -21.11 -18.16
CA ARG A 218 20.38 -20.22 -17.02
C ARG A 218 20.51 -18.77 -17.47
N TYR A 219 19.38 -18.06 -17.46
CA TYR A 219 19.30 -16.61 -17.69
C TYR A 219 19.19 -15.88 -16.35
N LYS A 220 20.33 -15.66 -15.69
CA LYS A 220 20.34 -14.93 -14.42
C LYS A 220 19.97 -13.47 -14.64
N ASP A 221 19.10 -12.97 -13.75
CA ASP A 221 18.72 -11.55 -13.63
C ASP A 221 18.01 -10.90 -14.82
N THR A 222 17.66 -11.66 -15.88
CA THR A 222 17.00 -11.10 -17.07
C THR A 222 15.63 -10.51 -16.71
N GLN A 223 14.80 -11.24 -15.98
CA GLN A 223 13.50 -10.75 -15.49
C GLN A 223 13.65 -9.45 -14.70
N SER A 224 14.62 -9.38 -13.77
CA SER A 224 14.88 -8.17 -12.98
C SER A 224 15.31 -6.97 -13.82
N ARG A 225 16.07 -7.20 -14.88
CA ARG A 225 16.50 -6.14 -15.81
C ARG A 225 15.34 -5.60 -16.62
N ILE A 226 14.50 -6.49 -17.18
CA ILE A 226 13.30 -6.12 -17.94
C ILE A 226 12.34 -5.34 -17.04
N MET A 227 12.06 -5.85 -15.83
CA MET A 227 11.23 -5.16 -14.84
C MET A 227 11.78 -3.77 -14.51
N THR A 228 13.08 -3.63 -14.29
CA THR A 228 13.70 -2.34 -13.98
C THR A 228 13.53 -1.34 -15.13
N GLN A 229 13.76 -1.77 -16.36
CA GLN A 229 13.62 -0.92 -17.55
C GLN A 229 12.16 -0.50 -17.77
N ALA A 230 11.25 -1.45 -17.73
CA ALA A 230 9.82 -1.20 -17.97
C ALA A 230 9.22 -0.31 -16.88
N LEU A 231 9.49 -0.58 -15.59
CA LEU A 231 8.94 0.20 -14.48
C LEU A 231 9.43 1.65 -14.48
N ARG A 232 10.67 1.93 -14.93
CA ARG A 232 11.15 3.31 -15.13
C ARG A 232 10.31 4.04 -16.18
N LYS A 233 10.01 3.36 -17.29
CA LYS A 233 9.23 3.92 -18.40
C LYS A 233 7.78 4.14 -18.00
N ILE A 234 7.15 3.13 -17.38
CA ILE A 234 5.78 3.19 -16.89
C ILE A 234 5.63 4.25 -15.79
N HIS A 235 6.63 4.41 -14.92
CA HIS A 235 6.58 5.40 -13.83
C HIS A 235 6.40 6.83 -14.33
N TYR A 236 6.99 7.15 -15.46
CA TYR A 236 6.79 8.46 -16.09
C TYR A 236 5.35 8.66 -16.56
N SER A 237 4.77 7.64 -17.21
CA SER A 237 3.43 7.72 -17.80
C SER A 237 2.31 7.67 -16.77
N VAL A 238 2.46 6.86 -15.70
CA VAL A 238 1.40 6.59 -14.72
C VAL A 238 0.96 7.82 -13.93
N GLY A 239 1.88 8.74 -13.67
CA GLY A 239 1.58 9.98 -12.93
C GLY A 239 0.64 10.93 -13.69
N TYR A 240 0.71 10.92 -15.02
CA TYR A 240 -0.12 11.75 -15.88
C TYR A 240 -1.45 11.09 -16.22
N SER A 241 -1.46 9.78 -16.45
CA SER A 241 -2.65 9.02 -16.87
C SER A 241 -3.66 8.82 -15.75
N GLN A 242 -3.28 9.00 -14.48
CA GLN A 242 -4.10 8.68 -13.31
C GLN A 242 -4.53 7.19 -13.25
N THR A 243 -3.87 6.32 -13.98
CA THR A 243 -4.10 4.87 -13.94
C THR A 243 -3.54 4.26 -12.66
N LEU A 244 -4.31 3.43 -11.97
CA LEU A 244 -3.84 2.58 -10.90
C LEU A 244 -3.30 1.27 -11.50
N ILE A 245 -2.03 0.94 -11.24
CA ILE A 245 -1.45 -0.34 -11.67
C ILE A 245 -1.21 -1.22 -10.44
N VAL A 246 -1.84 -2.39 -10.42
CA VAL A 246 -1.74 -3.39 -9.35
C VAL A 246 -0.93 -4.57 -9.84
N PHE A 247 0.26 -4.77 -9.29
CA PHE A 247 1.09 -5.94 -9.53
C PHE A 247 0.84 -6.98 -8.45
N LEU A 248 0.38 -8.15 -8.83
CA LEU A 248 0.31 -9.31 -7.95
C LEU A 248 1.66 -10.04 -7.99
N ASN A 249 2.15 -10.45 -6.81
CA ASN A 249 3.47 -11.06 -6.71
C ASN A 249 3.48 -12.21 -5.70
N GLN A 250 4.42 -13.13 -5.88
CA GLN A 250 4.65 -14.24 -4.97
C GLN A 250 5.91 -13.99 -4.15
N VAL A 251 5.98 -14.62 -2.98
CA VAL A 251 7.16 -14.61 -2.11
C VAL A 251 7.95 -15.90 -2.26
N ARG A 252 9.27 -15.76 -2.30
CA ARG A 252 10.21 -16.87 -2.21
C ARG A 252 11.04 -16.75 -0.95
N SER A 253 11.29 -17.85 -0.29
CA SER A 253 12.14 -17.88 0.90
C SER A 253 13.60 -17.93 0.46
N HIS A 254 14.37 -16.91 0.80
CA HIS A 254 15.82 -16.90 0.63
C HIS A 254 16.46 -17.17 1.98
N VAL A 255 17.16 -18.31 2.10
CA VAL A 255 17.94 -18.62 3.29
C VAL A 255 19.27 -17.89 3.19
N LYS A 256 19.44 -16.80 3.94
CA LYS A 256 20.76 -16.18 4.14
C LYS A 256 21.53 -17.02 5.14
N SER A 257 22.54 -17.69 4.66
CA SER A 257 23.51 -18.43 5.48
C SER A 257 24.40 -17.41 6.22
N SER A 258 23.95 -16.85 7.32
CA SER A 258 24.83 -16.13 8.25
C SER A 258 25.37 -17.12 9.27
N MET A 259 26.65 -16.99 9.66
CA MET A 259 27.39 -17.92 10.51
C MET A 259 26.77 -18.23 11.88
N HIS A 260 25.74 -17.49 12.32
CA HIS A 260 25.18 -17.65 13.66
C HIS A 260 23.71 -17.99 13.75
N PHE A 261 22.87 -17.58 12.77
CA PHE A 261 21.45 -17.97 12.72
C PHE A 261 20.93 -17.92 11.28
N PRO A 262 20.37 -19.03 10.73
CA PRO A 262 19.72 -19.02 9.42
C PRO A 262 18.43 -18.19 9.52
N HIS A 263 18.43 -17.00 8.96
CA HIS A 263 17.22 -16.19 8.84
C HIS A 263 16.65 -16.40 7.43
N ALA A 264 15.45 -16.94 7.33
CA ALA A 264 14.70 -17.01 6.08
C ALA A 264 14.10 -15.62 5.81
N GLU A 265 14.64 -14.90 4.83
CA GLU A 265 14.08 -13.66 4.34
C GLU A 265 13.11 -13.94 3.20
N GLU A 266 11.87 -13.45 3.31
CA GLU A 266 10.90 -13.53 2.22
C GLU A 266 11.18 -12.41 1.21
N VAL A 267 11.49 -12.79 -0.03
CA VAL A 267 11.77 -11.86 -1.13
C VAL A 267 10.71 -12.04 -2.21
N THR A 268 10.24 -10.94 -2.79
CA THR A 268 9.28 -10.94 -3.91
C THR A 268 10.01 -11.20 -5.25
N CYS A 269 9.32 -11.80 -6.23
CA CYS A 269 9.85 -12.05 -7.57
C CYS A 269 10.05 -10.74 -8.36
N GLY A 270 10.87 -10.76 -9.42
CA GLY A 270 11.07 -9.61 -10.32
C GLY A 270 12.10 -8.58 -9.84
N GLY A 271 12.87 -8.88 -8.75
CA GLY A 271 13.94 -8.04 -8.23
C GLY A 271 13.46 -6.83 -7.41
N ASN A 272 14.38 -5.87 -7.18
CA ASN A 272 14.13 -4.75 -6.25
C ASN A 272 13.41 -3.54 -6.88
N ALA A 273 13.21 -3.52 -8.21
CA ALA A 273 12.64 -2.36 -8.88
C ALA A 273 11.18 -2.10 -8.48
N LEU A 274 10.34 -3.16 -8.45
CA LEU A 274 8.94 -3.03 -8.08
C LEU A 274 8.75 -2.56 -6.63
N PRO A 275 9.39 -3.14 -5.61
CA PRO A 275 9.38 -2.62 -4.25
C PRO A 275 9.78 -1.15 -4.12
N PHE A 276 10.70 -0.68 -4.97
CA PHE A 276 11.16 0.71 -4.98
C PHE A 276 10.11 1.66 -5.59
N HIS A 277 9.58 1.31 -6.78
CA HIS A 277 8.62 2.14 -7.52
C HIS A 277 7.22 2.15 -6.90
N ALA A 278 6.77 1.04 -6.31
CA ALA A 278 5.46 0.96 -5.68
C ALA A 278 5.23 2.05 -4.62
N ALA A 279 4.10 2.74 -4.70
CA ALA A 279 3.66 3.71 -3.70
C ALA A 279 3.07 3.02 -2.46
N VAL A 280 2.38 1.91 -2.67
CA VAL A 280 1.80 1.07 -1.62
C VAL A 280 2.25 -0.38 -1.83
N ARG A 281 2.59 -1.07 -0.73
CA ARG A 281 2.88 -2.51 -0.74
C ARG A 281 2.04 -3.19 0.32
N LEU A 282 1.25 -4.16 -0.11
CA LEU A 282 0.35 -4.96 0.71
C LEU A 282 0.87 -6.39 0.79
N LYS A 283 1.12 -6.88 2.01
CA LYS A 283 1.46 -8.28 2.27
C LYS A 283 0.21 -9.01 2.72
N MET A 284 -0.19 -10.04 1.98
CA MET A 284 -1.33 -10.89 2.32
C MET A 284 -0.86 -12.17 3.01
N ILE A 285 -1.42 -12.44 4.18
CA ILE A 285 -1.08 -13.58 5.03
C ILE A 285 -2.35 -14.31 5.40
N ARG A 286 -2.46 -15.59 5.02
CA ARG A 286 -3.54 -16.44 5.46
C ARG A 286 -3.40 -16.73 6.95
N THR A 287 -4.41 -16.38 7.75
CA THR A 287 -4.40 -16.54 9.22
C THR A 287 -5.23 -17.72 9.69
N GLY A 288 -6.27 -18.09 8.96
CA GLY A 288 -7.15 -19.19 9.38
C GLY A 288 -8.10 -19.65 8.27
N LEU A 289 -8.98 -20.55 8.64
CA LEU A 289 -10.08 -21.05 7.82
C LEU A 289 -11.41 -20.66 8.45
N ILE A 290 -12.35 -20.22 7.63
CA ILE A 290 -13.75 -20.01 8.03
C ILE A 290 -14.48 -21.33 7.86
N LYS A 291 -15.19 -21.76 8.91
CA LYS A 291 -16.01 -22.98 8.88
C LYS A 291 -17.47 -22.61 9.11
N THR A 292 -18.33 -23.18 8.31
CA THR A 292 -19.79 -23.10 8.45
C THR A 292 -20.31 -24.52 8.44
N ASP A 293 -21.05 -24.94 9.46
CA ASP A 293 -21.63 -26.29 9.60
C ASP A 293 -20.59 -27.41 9.35
N ASP A 294 -19.42 -27.31 10.02
CA ASP A 294 -18.27 -28.21 9.91
C ASP A 294 -17.61 -28.28 8.51
N LYS A 295 -18.10 -27.52 7.54
CA LYS A 295 -17.47 -27.41 6.21
C LYS A 295 -16.61 -26.15 6.13
N ILE A 296 -15.48 -26.25 5.41
CA ILE A 296 -14.64 -25.10 5.14
C ILE A 296 -15.34 -24.26 4.07
N SER A 297 -15.80 -23.06 4.46
CA SER A 297 -16.51 -22.12 3.57
C SER A 297 -15.64 -20.98 3.09
N GLY A 298 -14.48 -20.76 3.73
CA GLY A 298 -13.62 -19.64 3.36
C GLY A 298 -12.32 -19.61 4.13
N LEU A 299 -11.64 -18.49 4.04
CA LEU A 299 -10.36 -18.24 4.70
C LEU A 299 -10.30 -16.83 5.28
N ASN A 300 -9.60 -16.70 6.41
CA ASN A 300 -9.25 -15.43 7.01
C ASN A 300 -7.86 -15.01 6.54
N VAL A 301 -7.74 -13.74 6.14
CA VAL A 301 -6.51 -13.14 5.62
C VAL A 301 -6.20 -11.88 6.39
N CYS A 302 -4.96 -11.75 6.85
CA CYS A 302 -4.43 -10.51 7.37
C CYS A 302 -3.68 -9.78 6.25
N VAL A 303 -4.11 -8.58 5.90
CA VAL A 303 -3.45 -7.69 4.96
C VAL A 303 -2.62 -6.67 5.74
N GLN A 304 -1.31 -6.68 5.52
CA GLN A 304 -0.38 -5.76 6.16
C GLN A 304 0.06 -4.68 5.17
N VAL A 305 -0.11 -3.42 5.54
CA VAL A 305 0.39 -2.26 4.77
C VAL A 305 1.87 -2.10 5.09
N VAL A 306 2.74 -2.75 4.31
CA VAL A 306 4.20 -2.77 4.56
C VAL A 306 4.85 -1.45 4.14
N LYS A 307 4.37 -0.86 3.05
CA LYS A 307 4.82 0.43 2.54
C LYS A 307 3.62 1.27 2.13
N ASN A 308 3.63 2.54 2.53
CA ASN A 308 2.66 3.52 2.08
C ASN A 308 3.35 4.89 1.99
N LYS A 309 3.35 5.50 0.80
CA LYS A 309 3.93 6.84 0.56
C LYS A 309 2.94 7.98 0.82
N LEU A 310 1.66 7.68 1.13
CA LEU A 310 0.58 8.66 1.24
C LEU A 310 0.08 8.86 2.68
N ALA A 311 0.24 7.83 3.51
CA ALA A 311 -0.17 7.83 4.90
C ALA A 311 0.80 6.97 5.75
N PRO A 312 0.76 7.07 7.10
CA PRO A 312 1.56 6.22 7.96
C PRO A 312 1.30 4.72 7.67
N GLY A 313 2.38 3.99 7.35
CA GLY A 313 2.34 2.56 7.08
C GLY A 313 2.24 1.69 8.34
N LYS A 314 2.50 0.38 8.18
CA LYS A 314 2.50 -0.66 9.26
C LYS A 314 1.14 -0.94 9.91
N LYS A 315 0.05 -0.52 9.29
CA LYS A 315 -1.30 -0.91 9.71
C LYS A 315 -1.65 -2.29 9.15
N LYS A 316 -2.61 -2.94 9.79
CA LYS A 316 -3.10 -4.26 9.39
C LYS A 316 -4.62 -4.22 9.30
N SER A 317 -5.18 -5.02 8.41
CA SER A 317 -6.60 -5.28 8.29
C SER A 317 -6.84 -6.77 8.19
N GLU A 318 -7.87 -7.28 8.82
CA GLU A 318 -8.32 -8.66 8.70
C GLU A 318 -9.52 -8.72 7.76
N LEU A 319 -9.49 -9.68 6.83
CA LEU A 319 -10.52 -9.87 5.81
C LEU A 319 -10.98 -11.31 5.84
N GLY A 320 -12.29 -11.52 5.81
CA GLY A 320 -12.91 -12.82 5.53
C GLY A 320 -13.11 -12.98 4.01
N ILE A 321 -12.66 -14.08 3.43
CA ILE A 321 -12.89 -14.44 2.04
C ILE A 321 -13.73 -15.71 2.02
N HIS A 322 -14.95 -15.63 1.46
CA HIS A 322 -15.81 -16.79 1.20
C HIS A 322 -15.54 -17.34 -0.20
N PHE A 323 -15.41 -18.65 -0.28
CA PHE A 323 -15.17 -19.33 -1.56
C PHE A 323 -16.36 -19.13 -2.49
N GLY A 324 -16.06 -18.74 -3.73
CA GLY A 324 -17.06 -18.44 -4.75
C GLY A 324 -17.77 -17.08 -4.62
N HIS A 325 -17.54 -16.31 -3.56
CA HIS A 325 -18.25 -15.03 -3.31
C HIS A 325 -17.32 -13.83 -3.07
N GLY A 326 -16.04 -14.08 -2.71
CA GLY A 326 -15.09 -13.01 -2.42
C GLY A 326 -15.15 -12.53 -0.96
N PHE A 327 -14.96 -11.22 -0.73
CA PHE A 327 -14.92 -10.64 0.62
C PHE A 327 -16.30 -10.67 1.28
N TYR A 328 -16.31 -11.00 2.56
CA TYR A 328 -17.50 -10.90 3.40
C TYR A 328 -17.60 -9.48 3.97
N VAL A 329 -18.14 -8.58 3.15
CA VAL A 329 -18.17 -7.14 3.41
C VAL A 329 -19.27 -6.79 4.42
N GLU A 330 -20.36 -7.54 4.45
CA GLU A 330 -21.56 -7.26 5.25
C GLU A 330 -21.27 -7.24 6.75
N GLN A 331 -20.47 -8.18 7.23
CA GLN A 331 -20.04 -8.21 8.62
C GLN A 331 -19.22 -6.98 8.98
N GLU A 332 -18.26 -6.63 8.13
CA GLU A 332 -17.38 -5.47 8.30
C GLU A 332 -18.19 -4.17 8.33
N VAL A 333 -19.13 -4.03 7.38
CA VAL A 333 -19.99 -2.85 7.27
C VAL A 333 -20.90 -2.74 8.50
N LEU A 334 -21.50 -3.85 8.96
CA LEU A 334 -22.36 -3.86 10.15
C LEU A 334 -21.58 -3.41 11.39
N GLU A 335 -20.38 -3.95 11.62
CA GLU A 335 -19.53 -3.59 12.75
C GLU A 335 -19.15 -2.10 12.71
N LEU A 336 -18.62 -1.61 11.57
CA LEU A 336 -18.26 -0.21 11.41
C LEU A 336 -19.46 0.73 11.49
N ALA A 337 -20.62 0.33 10.99
CA ALA A 337 -21.84 1.13 11.07
C ALA A 337 -22.35 1.28 12.51
N CYS A 338 -22.24 0.25 13.32
CA CYS A 338 -22.55 0.32 14.74
C CYS A 338 -21.54 1.19 15.50
N GLU A 339 -20.24 1.06 15.22
CA GLU A 339 -19.19 1.86 15.87
C GLU A 339 -19.30 3.36 15.54
N ASN A 340 -19.74 3.70 14.34
CA ASN A 340 -19.87 5.09 13.88
C ASN A 340 -21.30 5.65 14.03
N GLY A 341 -22.23 4.90 14.65
CA GLY A 341 -23.59 5.36 14.92
C GLY A 341 -24.49 5.49 13.69
N VAL A 342 -24.13 4.85 12.57
CA VAL A 342 -24.96 4.78 11.35
C VAL A 342 -26.08 3.75 11.55
N ILE A 343 -25.77 2.64 12.18
CA ILE A 343 -26.72 1.62 12.64
C ILE A 343 -26.74 1.65 14.16
N LEU A 344 -27.91 1.84 14.76
CA LEU A 344 -28.06 1.78 16.20
C LEU A 344 -28.15 0.32 16.64
N ARG A 345 -27.41 -0.01 17.71
CA ARG A 345 -27.45 -1.32 18.33
C ARG A 345 -27.88 -1.20 19.79
N GLU A 346 -28.97 -1.85 20.15
CA GLU A 346 -29.44 -1.97 21.53
C GLU A 346 -29.46 -3.45 21.95
N GLY A 347 -28.47 -3.85 22.74
CA GLY A 347 -28.31 -5.25 23.16
C GLY A 347 -28.07 -6.17 21.95
N THR A 348 -29.04 -7.01 21.61
CA THR A 348 -29.02 -7.93 20.45
C THR A 348 -29.75 -7.40 19.24
N SER A 349 -30.48 -6.26 19.36
CA SER A 349 -31.31 -5.68 18.29
C SER A 349 -30.53 -4.65 17.51
N TYR A 350 -30.69 -4.66 16.19
CA TYR A 350 -30.10 -3.71 15.23
C TYR A 350 -31.20 -2.92 14.54
N PHE A 351 -31.04 -1.60 14.49
CA PHE A 351 -31.99 -0.69 13.84
C PHE A 351 -31.42 -0.24 12.51
N ILE A 352 -31.95 -0.78 11.41
CA ILE A 352 -31.49 -0.51 10.04
C ILE A 352 -32.66 0.05 9.25
N GLU A 353 -32.55 1.29 8.78
CA GLU A 353 -33.59 2.00 7.98
C GLU A 353 -35.01 1.95 8.57
N GLY A 354 -35.12 1.91 9.91
CA GLY A 354 -36.40 1.87 10.62
C GLY A 354 -36.94 0.47 10.92
N GLU A 355 -36.26 -0.57 10.45
CA GLU A 355 -36.54 -1.97 10.82
C GLU A 355 -35.72 -2.40 12.01
N VAL A 356 -36.33 -3.24 12.87
CA VAL A 356 -35.68 -3.82 14.04
C VAL A 356 -35.36 -5.27 13.77
N ILE A 357 -34.08 -5.62 13.74
CA ILE A 357 -33.60 -6.96 13.41
C ILE A 357 -32.90 -7.54 14.63
N GLU A 358 -33.36 -8.71 15.08
CA GLU A 358 -32.79 -9.37 16.24
C GLU A 358 -31.67 -10.35 15.86
N GLY A 359 -30.50 -10.13 16.44
CA GLY A 359 -29.32 -10.98 16.29
C GLY A 359 -28.39 -10.54 15.16
N LYS A 360 -27.06 -10.66 15.42
CA LYS A 360 -26.01 -10.27 14.48
C LYS A 360 -26.13 -10.97 13.14
N ASN A 361 -26.33 -12.30 13.16
CA ASN A 361 -26.42 -13.09 11.92
C ASN A 361 -27.65 -12.71 11.06
N ALA A 362 -28.77 -12.33 11.73
CA ALA A 362 -29.96 -11.87 11.01
C ALA A 362 -29.72 -10.50 10.37
N ALA A 363 -29.02 -9.58 11.06
CA ALA A 363 -28.66 -8.28 10.52
C ALA A 363 -27.66 -8.39 9.34
N GLU A 364 -26.66 -9.27 9.44
CA GLU A 364 -25.75 -9.56 8.33
C GLU A 364 -26.52 -10.12 7.13
N LYS A 365 -27.42 -11.10 7.35
CA LYS A 365 -28.24 -11.67 6.28
C LYS A 365 -29.16 -10.62 5.62
N TYR A 366 -29.73 -9.72 6.40
CA TYR A 366 -30.55 -8.62 5.91
C TYR A 366 -29.75 -7.73 4.95
N LEU A 367 -28.49 -7.39 5.30
CA LEU A 367 -27.60 -6.60 4.44
C LEU A 367 -27.19 -7.35 3.15
N VAL A 368 -27.06 -8.68 3.20
CA VAL A 368 -26.80 -9.52 2.02
C VAL A 368 -28.00 -9.49 1.06
N GLU A 369 -29.22 -9.60 1.60
CA GLU A 369 -30.46 -9.62 0.82
C GLU A 369 -30.82 -8.24 0.26
N ASN A 370 -30.45 -7.14 0.96
CA ASN A 370 -30.79 -5.75 0.62
C ASN A 370 -29.54 -4.96 0.20
N LYS A 371 -29.07 -5.20 -1.04
CA LYS A 371 -27.85 -4.56 -1.56
C LYS A 371 -27.92 -3.03 -1.61
N GLU A 372 -29.09 -2.46 -1.87
CA GLU A 372 -29.29 -0.99 -1.90
C GLU A 372 -29.05 -0.36 -0.52
N VAL A 373 -29.54 -1.03 0.53
CA VAL A 373 -29.29 -0.62 1.92
C VAL A 373 -27.79 -0.71 2.25
N LEU A 374 -27.15 -1.79 1.87
CA LEU A 374 -25.73 -1.99 2.06
C LEU A 374 -24.92 -0.88 1.37
N ASP A 375 -25.19 -0.59 0.11
CA ASP A 375 -24.49 0.46 -0.66
C ASP A 375 -24.73 1.86 -0.03
N THR A 376 -25.94 2.12 0.48
CA THR A 376 -26.28 3.37 1.20
C THR A 376 -25.46 3.50 2.49
N VAL A 377 -25.43 2.46 3.31
CA VAL A 377 -24.65 2.42 4.57
C VAL A 377 -23.16 2.60 4.28
N VAL A 378 -22.63 1.92 3.26
CA VAL A 378 -21.24 2.07 2.82
C VAL A 378 -20.95 3.51 2.38
N ALA A 379 -21.85 4.16 1.62
CA ALA A 379 -21.66 5.53 1.18
C ALA A 379 -21.63 6.52 2.36
N ILE A 380 -22.53 6.34 3.35
CA ILE A 380 -22.54 7.16 4.59
C ILE A 380 -21.24 6.96 5.37
N LEU A 381 -20.82 5.71 5.58
CA LEU A 381 -19.57 5.40 6.28
C LEU A 381 -18.35 6.00 5.58
N ARG A 382 -18.26 5.89 4.26
CA ARG A 382 -17.15 6.50 3.49
C ARG A 382 -17.09 8.01 3.66
N ASN A 383 -18.26 8.68 3.64
CA ASN A 383 -18.33 10.13 3.85
C ASN A 383 -17.88 10.51 5.28
N GLN A 384 -18.26 9.75 6.31
CA GLN A 384 -17.87 10.02 7.69
C GLN A 384 -16.40 9.73 7.94
N LEU A 385 -15.91 8.57 7.50
CA LEU A 385 -14.56 8.06 7.80
C LEU A 385 -13.47 8.81 6.99
N PHE A 386 -13.75 9.18 5.76
CA PHE A 386 -12.75 9.78 4.87
C PHE A 386 -13.03 11.26 4.57
N LYS A 387 -14.11 11.84 5.14
CA LYS A 387 -14.52 13.26 4.91
C LYS A 387 -14.49 13.60 3.41
N MET A 388 -15.11 12.71 2.62
CA MET A 388 -15.23 12.91 1.17
C MET A 388 -16.17 14.05 0.83
#